data_b2a3f48b3d1623c47ec21e0fdb3b2ba0
#
_entry.id   b2a3f48b3d1623c47ec21e0fdb3b2ba0
#
_cell.length_a   1.000
_cell.length_b   1.000
_cell.length_c   1.000
_cell.angle_alpha   90.00
_cell.angle_beta   90.00
_cell.angle_gamma   90.00
#
_symmetry.space_group_name_H-M   'P 1'
#
loop_
_entity.id
_entity.type
_entity.pdbx_description
1 polymer ?
#
loop_
_entity_poly.entity_id
_entity_poly.type
_entity_poly.pdbx_seq_one_letter_code
_entity_poly.pdbx_strand_id
1 'polypeptide(L)'
;TISTNRDTWMAFSPQEASWITLRQEGNTLHVKAEANEMGRERTGAVIVNAGGTQRRISVRQSAADILLQPETMQISFFREGGRKTVSLKTNAADLRVDLAPGTDWLTVESQSRDGFTLVAKPTTEKLRRTTKVTIASGNSVQELAVEQEGSLPYVLPLLTFPARLGEVMQYEQGRGHIMVRVPDGFSSNASYRFMTRSKLIPYIEYQYSQDNDEVYYATRTQCTDISLVKDNPDFEAFLLEYGFT
;
A
#
# COMPACT_ATOMS: atom_id res chain seq x y z
N THR A 1 20.21 42.17 -9.62
CA THR A 1 20.71 43.22 -10.55
C THR A 1 22.02 42.78 -11.17
N ILE A 2 22.19 42.97 -12.47
CA ILE A 2 23.41 42.70 -13.23
C ILE A 2 24.16 44.05 -13.39
N SER A 3 25.43 44.05 -13.00
CA SER A 3 26.32 45.18 -13.20
C SER A 3 27.29 44.85 -14.35
N THR A 4 27.30 45.63 -15.39
CA THR A 4 28.15 45.45 -16.56
C THR A 4 28.56 46.79 -17.15
N ASN A 5 29.72 46.83 -17.77
CA ASN A 5 30.20 47.97 -18.58
C ASN A 5 29.88 47.81 -20.09
N ARG A 6 29.00 46.85 -20.41
CA ARG A 6 28.53 46.61 -21.78
C ARG A 6 27.12 47.13 -21.95
N ASP A 7 26.82 47.61 -23.16
CA ASP A 7 25.51 48.18 -23.49
C ASP A 7 24.40 47.14 -23.49
N THR A 8 24.75 45.86 -23.74
CA THR A 8 23.80 44.75 -23.80
C THR A 8 24.34 43.50 -23.07
N TRP A 9 23.42 42.74 -22.49
CA TRP A 9 23.69 41.44 -21.92
C TRP A 9 22.48 40.53 -22.13
N MET A 10 22.68 39.22 -22.04
CA MET A 10 21.63 38.22 -22.12
C MET A 10 21.81 37.16 -21.05
N ALA A 11 20.73 36.52 -20.67
CA ALA A 11 20.76 35.38 -19.76
C ALA A 11 19.93 34.21 -20.32
N PHE A 12 20.39 33.00 -20.08
CA PHE A 12 19.67 31.79 -20.45
C PHE A 12 19.90 30.70 -19.42
N SER A 13 18.94 29.77 -19.36
CA SER A 13 19.06 28.55 -18.60
C SER A 13 19.33 27.39 -19.56
N PRO A 14 20.29 26.50 -19.27
CA PRO A 14 20.51 25.28 -20.06
C PRO A 14 19.23 24.40 -20.10
N GLN A 15 19.10 23.59 -21.16
CA GLN A 15 17.93 22.76 -21.39
C GLN A 15 17.63 21.78 -20.25
N GLU A 16 18.66 21.25 -19.60
CA GLU A 16 18.56 20.40 -18.42
C GLU A 16 18.01 21.10 -17.17
N ALA A 17 17.93 22.44 -17.19
CA ALA A 17 17.34 23.27 -16.14
C ALA A 17 16.07 23.99 -16.63
N SER A 18 15.24 23.31 -17.42
CA SER A 18 13.98 23.83 -18.00
C SER A 18 12.99 24.35 -16.97
N TRP A 19 13.10 23.92 -15.71
CA TRP A 19 12.33 24.39 -14.57
C TRP A 19 12.67 25.81 -14.09
N ILE A 20 13.69 26.46 -14.70
CA ILE A 20 14.09 27.85 -14.44
C ILE A 20 13.61 28.72 -15.58
N THR A 21 12.73 29.66 -15.25
CA THR A 21 12.25 30.69 -16.20
C THR A 21 12.91 32.01 -15.88
N LEU A 22 13.35 32.72 -16.93
CA LEU A 22 14.07 33.97 -16.82
C LEU A 22 13.26 35.12 -17.47
N ARG A 23 13.21 36.26 -16.79
CA ARG A 23 12.68 37.52 -17.34
C ARG A 23 13.68 38.65 -17.07
N GLN A 24 14.12 39.32 -18.13
CA GLN A 24 15.00 40.46 -18.04
C GLN A 24 14.20 41.77 -18.05
N GLU A 25 14.56 42.69 -17.16
CA GLU A 25 13.95 44.01 -17.05
C GLU A 25 15.05 45.03 -16.75
N GLY A 26 15.51 45.74 -17.77
CA GLY A 26 16.69 46.60 -17.70
C GLY A 26 17.92 45.80 -17.23
N ASN A 27 18.53 46.26 -16.13
CA ASN A 27 19.67 45.56 -15.52
C ASN A 27 19.26 44.54 -14.45
N THR A 28 17.98 44.20 -14.36
CA THR A 28 17.48 43.18 -13.40
C THR A 28 17.13 41.91 -14.14
N LEU A 29 17.60 40.78 -13.60
CA LEU A 29 17.22 39.46 -14.03
C LEU A 29 16.30 38.86 -12.95
N HIS A 30 15.05 38.59 -13.35
CA HIS A 30 14.10 37.85 -12.53
C HIS A 30 14.24 36.35 -12.84
N VAL A 31 14.50 35.57 -11.84
CA VAL A 31 14.63 34.12 -11.89
C VAL A 31 13.46 33.50 -11.19
N LYS A 32 12.64 32.71 -11.86
CA LYS A 32 11.53 31.95 -11.30
C LYS A 32 11.85 30.47 -11.45
N ALA A 33 11.71 29.74 -10.37
CA ALA A 33 11.79 28.28 -10.36
C ALA A 33 10.39 27.67 -10.20
N GLU A 34 10.08 26.65 -10.98
CA GLU A 34 8.90 25.81 -10.76
C GLU A 34 9.07 24.99 -9.48
N ALA A 35 7.97 24.54 -8.86
CA ALA A 35 8.02 23.69 -7.69
C ALA A 35 8.82 22.41 -7.97
N ASN A 36 9.64 21.99 -7.02
CA ASN A 36 10.28 20.68 -7.06
C ASN A 36 9.40 19.68 -6.33
N GLU A 37 8.64 18.89 -7.07
CA GLU A 37 7.74 17.87 -6.51
C GLU A 37 8.45 16.54 -6.25
N MET A 38 9.74 16.45 -6.60
CA MET A 38 10.52 15.24 -6.40
C MET A 38 11.09 15.16 -4.99
N GLY A 39 11.14 13.98 -4.41
CA GLY A 39 11.78 13.68 -3.12
C GLY A 39 13.32 13.79 -3.15
N ARG A 40 13.88 14.50 -4.11
CA ARG A 40 15.32 14.78 -4.22
C ARG A 40 15.58 16.23 -4.60
N GLU A 41 16.67 16.75 -4.09
CA GLU A 41 17.19 18.05 -4.49
C GLU A 41 17.50 18.10 -5.98
N ARG A 42 17.32 19.27 -6.59
CA ARG A 42 17.78 19.53 -7.97
C ARG A 42 18.64 20.78 -8.03
N THR A 43 19.59 20.76 -8.95
CA THR A 43 20.47 21.89 -9.25
C THR A 43 20.37 22.27 -10.71
N GLY A 44 20.50 23.55 -10.98
CA GLY A 44 20.51 24.11 -12.32
C GLY A 44 21.46 25.29 -12.37
N ALA A 45 21.46 25.99 -13.49
CA ALA A 45 22.27 27.18 -13.67
C ALA A 45 21.56 28.24 -14.52
N VAL A 46 21.89 29.45 -14.23
CA VAL A 46 21.63 30.60 -15.13
C VAL A 46 22.98 31.08 -15.63
N ILE A 47 23.10 31.22 -16.95
CA ILE A 47 24.30 31.75 -17.62
C ILE A 47 24.00 33.15 -18.06
N VAL A 48 24.79 34.11 -17.63
CA VAL A 48 24.74 35.52 -18.03
C VAL A 48 25.94 35.81 -18.95
N ASN A 49 25.67 36.38 -20.10
CA ASN A 49 26.70 36.75 -21.09
C ASN A 49 26.62 38.25 -21.38
N ALA A 50 27.74 38.93 -21.26
CA ALA A 50 27.89 40.33 -21.58
C ALA A 50 29.19 40.54 -22.40
N GLY A 51 29.05 40.81 -23.71
CA GLY A 51 30.19 41.05 -24.60
C GLY A 51 31.23 39.93 -24.62
N GLY A 52 30.79 38.66 -24.65
CA GLY A 52 31.63 37.47 -24.67
C GLY A 52 32.11 37.00 -23.31
N THR A 53 31.90 37.78 -22.26
CA THR A 53 32.20 37.35 -20.88
C THR A 53 30.98 36.60 -20.30
N GLN A 54 31.20 35.36 -19.87
CA GLN A 54 30.13 34.56 -19.28
C GLN A 54 30.32 34.41 -17.75
N ARG A 55 29.20 34.44 -17.05
CA ARG A 55 29.09 34.11 -15.63
C ARG A 55 28.01 33.07 -15.41
N ARG A 56 28.32 32.05 -14.60
CA ARG A 56 27.42 31.00 -14.23
C ARG A 56 26.91 31.24 -12.79
N ILE A 57 25.60 31.28 -12.63
CA ILE A 57 24.91 31.37 -11.34
C ILE A 57 24.29 30.01 -11.08
N SER A 58 24.72 29.33 -10.03
CA SER A 58 24.12 28.07 -9.61
C SER A 58 22.79 28.33 -8.92
N VAL A 59 21.80 27.54 -9.29
CA VAL A 59 20.48 27.54 -8.66
C VAL A 59 20.27 26.17 -8.05
N ARG A 60 19.97 26.13 -6.75
CA ARG A 60 19.71 24.92 -5.98
C ARG A 60 18.30 25.00 -5.43
N GLN A 61 17.57 23.91 -5.54
CA GLN A 61 16.22 23.80 -5.00
C GLN A 61 16.10 22.52 -4.19
N SER A 62 15.63 22.68 -2.94
CA SER A 62 15.44 21.56 -2.01
C SER A 62 14.48 20.53 -2.56
N ALA A 63 14.59 19.29 -2.05
CA ALA A 63 13.61 18.24 -2.27
C ALA A 63 12.24 18.64 -1.70
N ALA A 64 11.17 18.10 -2.29
CA ALA A 64 9.88 18.02 -1.62
C ALA A 64 9.92 16.97 -0.50
N ASP A 65 8.95 17.04 0.41
CA ASP A 65 8.74 15.96 1.37
C ASP A 65 8.45 14.65 0.65
N ILE A 66 8.99 13.56 1.19
CA ILE A 66 8.80 12.24 0.58
C ILE A 66 7.40 11.74 0.86
N LEU A 67 6.60 11.61 -0.19
CA LEU A 67 5.36 10.85 -0.18
C LEU A 67 5.70 9.36 -0.34
N LEU A 68 5.22 8.52 0.57
CA LEU A 68 5.37 7.07 0.51
C LEU A 68 4.05 6.44 0.96
N GLN A 69 3.19 6.12 0.00
CA GLN A 69 1.83 5.65 0.26
C GLN A 69 1.57 4.34 -0.49
N PRO A 70 1.64 3.20 0.21
CA PRO A 70 1.21 1.91 -0.32
C PRO A 70 -0.30 1.91 -0.58
N GLU A 71 -0.74 1.21 -1.61
CA GLU A 71 -2.17 0.99 -1.91
C GLU A 71 -2.88 0.20 -0.79
N THR A 72 -2.13 -0.68 -0.13
CA THR A 72 -2.61 -1.45 1.03
C THR A 72 -1.53 -1.52 2.11
N MET A 73 -1.96 -1.61 3.36
CA MET A 73 -1.07 -1.82 4.52
C MET A 73 -1.09 -3.27 5.02
N GLN A 74 -1.87 -4.13 4.37
CA GLN A 74 -1.97 -5.56 4.71
C GLN A 74 -2.04 -6.42 3.46
N ILE A 75 -1.30 -7.52 3.45
CA ILE A 75 -1.29 -8.54 2.40
C ILE A 75 -1.51 -9.90 3.04
N SER A 76 -2.46 -10.66 2.51
CA SER A 76 -2.73 -12.03 2.94
C SER A 76 -2.43 -13.00 1.79
N PHE A 77 -1.69 -14.05 2.07
CA PHE A 77 -1.43 -15.15 1.15
C PHE A 77 -2.21 -16.39 1.58
N PHE A 78 -2.61 -17.18 0.60
CA PHE A 78 -3.11 -18.53 0.87
C PHE A 78 -1.95 -19.47 1.23
N ARG A 79 -2.27 -20.62 1.83
CA ARG A 79 -1.27 -21.64 2.19
C ARG A 79 -0.45 -22.15 0.99
N GLU A 80 -1.01 -22.10 -0.21
CA GLU A 80 -0.31 -22.45 -1.45
C GLU A 80 0.77 -21.43 -1.84
N GLY A 81 0.81 -20.30 -1.16
CA GLY A 81 1.71 -19.20 -1.50
C GLY A 81 1.24 -18.44 -2.73
N GLY A 82 2.20 -17.93 -3.50
CA GLY A 82 1.93 -17.22 -4.73
C GLY A 82 2.55 -15.84 -4.77
N ARG A 83 2.12 -15.02 -5.72
CA ARG A 83 2.63 -13.68 -5.99
C ARG A 83 1.58 -12.63 -5.70
N LYS A 84 2.01 -11.52 -5.09
CA LYS A 84 1.19 -10.32 -4.92
C LYS A 84 2.03 -9.07 -5.17
N THR A 85 1.52 -8.17 -5.99
CA THR A 85 2.16 -6.88 -6.27
C THR A 85 1.56 -5.82 -5.37
N VAL A 86 2.43 -4.99 -4.82
CA VAL A 86 2.09 -3.82 -4.00
C VAL A 86 2.41 -2.59 -4.82
N SER A 87 1.39 -1.81 -5.16
CA SER A 87 1.55 -0.52 -5.83
C SER A 87 1.80 0.58 -4.81
N LEU A 88 2.60 1.57 -5.21
CA LEU A 88 2.98 2.71 -4.37
C LEU A 88 2.69 4.02 -5.10
N LYS A 89 2.06 4.95 -4.40
CA LYS A 89 2.05 6.35 -4.81
C LYS A 89 3.22 7.04 -4.12
N THR A 90 4.22 7.47 -4.90
CA THR A 90 5.44 8.06 -4.35
C THR A 90 6.09 9.08 -5.28
N ASN A 91 6.76 10.07 -4.69
CA ASN A 91 7.68 10.99 -5.37
C ASN A 91 9.15 10.67 -5.03
N ALA A 92 9.40 9.58 -4.32
CA ALA A 92 10.75 9.15 -3.94
C ALA A 92 11.59 8.82 -5.15
N ALA A 93 12.89 9.11 -5.08
CA ALA A 93 13.86 8.73 -6.10
C ALA A 93 14.34 7.28 -5.90
N ASP A 94 14.49 6.90 -4.64
CA ASP A 94 14.99 5.60 -4.22
C ASP A 94 13.95 4.92 -3.35
N LEU A 95 13.76 3.64 -3.55
CA LEU A 95 12.89 2.80 -2.75
C LEU A 95 13.69 1.62 -2.19
N ARG A 96 13.57 1.36 -0.90
CA ARG A 96 14.10 0.16 -0.27
C ARG A 96 12.95 -0.63 0.35
N VAL A 97 12.96 -1.94 0.10
CA VAL A 97 11.97 -2.89 0.62
C VAL A 97 12.71 -3.99 1.36
N ASP A 98 12.51 -4.05 2.66
CA ASP A 98 13.19 -5.02 3.54
C ASP A 98 12.15 -5.93 4.20
N LEU A 99 12.49 -7.20 4.30
CA LEU A 99 11.72 -8.19 5.08
C LEU A 99 12.22 -8.20 6.53
N ALA A 100 11.33 -8.45 7.47
CA ALA A 100 11.73 -8.66 8.85
C ALA A 100 12.71 -9.84 8.99
N PRO A 101 13.69 -9.76 9.90
CA PRO A 101 14.64 -10.85 10.13
C PRO A 101 13.94 -12.17 10.42
N GLY A 102 14.48 -13.27 9.88
CA GLY A 102 13.92 -14.61 10.03
C GLY A 102 12.76 -14.94 9.10
N THR A 103 12.41 -14.04 8.18
CA THR A 103 11.38 -14.31 7.17
C THR A 103 11.99 -15.05 5.98
N ASP A 104 11.93 -16.38 6.00
CA ASP A 104 12.50 -17.26 4.96
C ASP A 104 11.47 -17.76 3.94
N TRP A 105 10.20 -17.52 4.21
CA TRP A 105 9.07 -17.97 3.41
C TRP A 105 8.54 -16.92 2.42
N LEU A 106 8.97 -15.67 2.57
CA LEU A 106 8.60 -14.54 1.75
C LEU A 106 9.85 -13.97 1.07
N THR A 107 9.73 -13.54 -0.17
CA THR A 107 10.80 -12.87 -0.91
C THR A 107 10.27 -11.67 -1.67
N VAL A 108 11.12 -10.66 -1.88
CA VAL A 108 10.87 -9.57 -2.83
C VAL A 108 11.45 -10.01 -4.17
N GLU A 109 10.60 -10.27 -5.16
CA GLU A 109 11.03 -10.76 -6.48
C GLU A 109 11.42 -9.63 -7.43
N SER A 110 10.65 -8.56 -7.40
CA SER A 110 10.89 -7.38 -8.25
C SER A 110 10.58 -6.12 -7.46
N GLN A 111 11.32 -5.08 -7.75
CA GLN A 111 11.14 -3.76 -7.17
C GLN A 111 11.32 -2.70 -8.24
N SER A 112 10.41 -1.74 -8.27
CA SER A 112 10.47 -0.57 -9.12
C SER A 112 10.22 0.69 -8.27
N ARG A 113 10.24 1.85 -8.89
CA ARG A 113 9.87 3.09 -8.21
C ARG A 113 8.43 3.05 -7.67
N ASP A 114 7.50 2.47 -8.45
CA ASP A 114 6.07 2.58 -8.21
C ASP A 114 5.47 1.31 -7.56
N GLY A 115 6.31 0.38 -7.11
CA GLY A 115 5.86 -0.84 -6.46
C GLY A 115 6.87 -1.97 -6.41
N PHE A 116 6.45 -3.06 -5.80
CA PHE A 116 7.24 -4.29 -5.67
C PHE A 116 6.35 -5.52 -5.67
N THR A 117 6.93 -6.69 -5.95
CA THR A 117 6.23 -7.96 -5.94
C THR A 117 6.77 -8.84 -4.81
N LEU A 118 5.85 -9.31 -3.98
CA LEU A 118 6.11 -10.30 -2.93
C LEU A 118 5.76 -11.70 -3.46
N VAL A 119 6.62 -12.66 -3.12
CA VAL A 119 6.40 -14.08 -3.43
C VAL A 119 6.47 -14.87 -2.14
N ALA A 120 5.36 -15.54 -1.79
CA ALA A 120 5.27 -16.42 -0.65
C ALA A 120 5.43 -17.88 -1.07
N LYS A 121 6.24 -18.66 -0.35
CA LYS A 121 6.36 -20.10 -0.51
C LYS A 121 5.13 -20.82 0.04
N PRO A 122 4.76 -21.98 -0.48
CA PRO A 122 3.72 -22.83 0.13
C PRO A 122 4.04 -23.16 1.59
N THR A 123 3.00 -23.40 2.39
CA THR A 123 3.17 -23.86 3.78
C THR A 123 2.31 -25.09 4.09
N THR A 124 2.84 -25.96 4.95
CA THR A 124 2.14 -27.08 5.58
C THR A 124 1.94 -26.86 7.08
N GLU A 125 2.42 -25.71 7.59
CA GLU A 125 2.20 -25.34 8.99
C GLU A 125 0.71 -25.26 9.30
N LYS A 126 0.31 -25.72 10.49
CA LYS A 126 -1.09 -25.71 10.91
C LYS A 126 -1.62 -24.30 11.06
N LEU A 127 -0.88 -23.48 11.79
CA LEU A 127 -1.25 -22.09 12.08
C LEU A 127 -0.76 -21.15 11.01
N ARG A 128 -1.34 -19.95 10.96
CA ARG A 128 -0.89 -18.87 10.08
C ARG A 128 0.49 -18.39 10.48
N ARG A 129 1.20 -17.79 9.56
CA ARG A 129 2.45 -17.09 9.83
C ARG A 129 2.37 -15.64 9.38
N THR A 130 3.02 -14.79 10.12
CA THR A 130 2.98 -13.34 9.89
C THR A 130 4.38 -12.76 9.83
N THR A 131 4.53 -11.67 9.12
CA THR A 131 5.77 -10.89 9.07
C THR A 131 5.45 -9.44 8.73
N LYS A 132 6.48 -8.58 8.77
CA LYS A 132 6.40 -7.20 8.32
C LYS A 132 7.33 -6.97 7.16
N VAL A 133 6.90 -6.12 6.25
CA VAL A 133 7.72 -5.58 5.16
C VAL A 133 7.89 -4.09 5.42
N THR A 134 9.14 -3.66 5.55
CA THR A 134 9.49 -2.26 5.71
C THR A 134 9.74 -1.65 4.35
N ILE A 135 9.03 -0.58 4.04
CA ILE A 135 9.17 0.22 2.82
C ILE A 135 9.78 1.55 3.23
N ALA A 136 10.94 1.89 2.70
CA ALA A 136 11.67 3.08 3.12
C ALA A 136 12.23 3.89 1.94
N SER A 137 12.25 5.21 2.08
CA SER A 137 12.98 6.14 1.22
C SER A 137 13.37 7.38 2.03
N GLY A 138 14.67 7.70 2.06
CA GLY A 138 15.19 8.75 2.93
C GLY A 138 14.78 8.53 4.39
N ASN A 139 14.07 9.50 4.97
CA ASN A 139 13.55 9.44 6.34
C ASN A 139 12.09 8.96 6.42
N SER A 140 11.46 8.67 5.30
CA SER A 140 10.09 8.16 5.26
C SER A 140 10.08 6.64 5.33
N VAL A 141 9.29 6.09 6.24
CA VAL A 141 9.19 4.64 6.48
C VAL A 141 7.73 4.26 6.61
N GLN A 142 7.34 3.15 5.96
CA GLN A 142 6.04 2.51 6.10
C GLN A 142 6.23 1.03 6.42
N GLU A 143 5.34 0.47 7.22
CA GLU A 143 5.32 -0.96 7.55
C GLU A 143 4.07 -1.61 6.96
N LEU A 144 4.25 -2.64 6.16
CA LEU A 144 3.21 -3.46 5.57
C LEU A 144 3.13 -4.78 6.34
N ALA A 145 1.95 -5.10 6.88
CA ALA A 145 1.70 -6.40 7.50
C ALA A 145 1.50 -7.47 6.41
N VAL A 146 2.16 -8.60 6.56
CA VAL A 146 1.99 -9.75 5.65
C VAL A 146 1.67 -10.99 6.47
N GLU A 147 0.62 -11.69 6.07
CA GLU A 147 0.23 -12.96 6.65
C GLU A 147 0.08 -14.04 5.59
N GLN A 148 0.24 -15.28 5.99
CA GLN A 148 -0.08 -16.45 5.18
C GLN A 148 -0.91 -17.43 5.99
N GLU A 149 -2.02 -17.86 5.42
CA GLU A 149 -2.91 -18.87 6.03
C GLU A 149 -2.16 -20.16 6.30
N GLY A 150 -2.47 -20.78 7.45
CA GLY A 150 -2.05 -22.12 7.76
C GLY A 150 -2.84 -23.19 7.00
N SER A 151 -2.53 -24.45 7.30
CA SER A 151 -3.19 -25.61 6.67
C SER A 151 -4.50 -26.02 7.35
N LEU A 152 -4.82 -25.46 8.51
CA LEU A 152 -6.08 -25.73 9.20
C LEU A 152 -7.28 -25.29 8.37
N PRO A 153 -8.39 -26.05 8.39
CA PRO A 153 -9.55 -25.77 7.56
C PRO A 153 -10.46 -24.67 8.10
N TYR A 154 -10.09 -24.04 9.21
CA TYR A 154 -10.92 -23.05 9.89
C TYR A 154 -10.84 -21.68 9.23
N VAL A 155 -11.97 -20.98 9.21
CA VAL A 155 -12.10 -19.64 8.64
C VAL A 155 -12.96 -18.81 9.60
N LEU A 156 -12.47 -17.63 9.99
CA LEU A 156 -13.23 -16.68 10.78
C LEU A 156 -13.82 -15.56 9.89
N PRO A 157 -14.96 -14.99 10.29
CA PRO A 157 -15.45 -13.76 9.71
C PRO A 157 -14.51 -12.59 10.01
N LEU A 158 -14.76 -11.42 9.41
CA LEU A 158 -14.14 -10.18 9.84
C LEU A 158 -14.46 -9.93 11.31
N LEU A 159 -13.42 -9.83 12.15
CA LEU A 159 -13.56 -9.65 13.61
C LEU A 159 -13.60 -8.17 14.03
N THR A 160 -13.27 -7.24 13.11
CA THR A 160 -13.39 -5.81 13.37
C THR A 160 -14.85 -5.41 13.41
N PHE A 161 -15.28 -4.85 14.54
CA PHE A 161 -16.65 -4.39 14.73
C PHE A 161 -16.64 -2.98 15.36
N PRO A 162 -17.46 -2.04 14.86
CA PRO A 162 -18.37 -2.18 13.72
C PRO A 162 -17.65 -2.17 12.38
N ALA A 163 -18.18 -2.86 11.36
CA ALA A 163 -17.67 -2.80 10.00
C ALA A 163 -18.82 -2.69 8.99
N ARG A 164 -18.61 -1.84 7.98
CA ARG A 164 -19.55 -1.60 6.89
C ARG A 164 -19.44 -2.68 5.81
N LEU A 165 -20.44 -2.81 4.96
CA LEU A 165 -20.45 -3.80 3.88
C LEU A 165 -19.22 -3.69 2.97
N GLY A 166 -18.77 -2.47 2.64
CA GLY A 166 -17.58 -2.26 1.83
C GLY A 166 -16.30 -2.85 2.44
N GLU A 167 -16.13 -2.72 3.77
CA GLU A 167 -14.99 -3.28 4.50
C GLU A 167 -15.06 -4.81 4.56
N VAL A 168 -16.27 -5.36 4.78
CA VAL A 168 -16.51 -6.81 4.73
C VAL A 168 -16.22 -7.36 3.34
N MET A 169 -16.69 -6.69 2.28
CA MET A 169 -16.40 -7.09 0.90
C MET A 169 -14.91 -7.08 0.60
N GLN A 170 -14.20 -6.03 0.99
CA GLN A 170 -12.76 -5.92 0.79
C GLN A 170 -12.01 -7.04 1.53
N TYR A 171 -12.39 -7.32 2.77
CA TYR A 171 -11.78 -8.38 3.59
C TYR A 171 -12.01 -9.76 2.96
N GLU A 172 -13.26 -10.10 2.65
CA GLU A 172 -13.62 -11.43 2.14
C GLU A 172 -13.08 -11.66 0.72
N GLN A 173 -13.18 -10.68 -0.17
CA GLN A 173 -12.63 -10.77 -1.52
C GLN A 173 -11.10 -10.79 -1.52
N GLY A 174 -10.46 -10.05 -0.60
CA GLY A 174 -9.01 -10.09 -0.41
C GLY A 174 -8.48 -11.48 -0.07
N ARG A 175 -9.32 -12.32 0.56
CA ARG A 175 -9.08 -13.73 0.89
C ARG A 175 -9.55 -14.70 -0.20
N GLY A 176 -10.01 -14.20 -1.36
CA GLY A 176 -10.51 -15.01 -2.47
C GLY A 176 -11.87 -15.65 -2.20
N HIS A 177 -12.63 -15.15 -1.23
CA HIS A 177 -14.01 -15.55 -1.02
C HIS A 177 -14.93 -14.86 -2.02
N ILE A 178 -16.02 -15.54 -2.41
CA ILE A 178 -16.93 -15.06 -3.44
C ILE A 178 -18.28 -14.76 -2.80
N MET A 179 -18.76 -13.53 -2.95
CA MET A 179 -20.10 -13.18 -2.51
C MET A 179 -21.12 -13.95 -3.35
N VAL A 180 -22.01 -14.65 -2.69
CA VAL A 180 -23.09 -15.41 -3.30
C VAL A 180 -24.44 -14.81 -2.85
N ARG A 181 -25.43 -14.87 -3.75
CA ARG A 181 -26.77 -14.42 -3.43
C ARG A 181 -27.37 -15.28 -2.31
N VAL A 182 -27.85 -14.64 -1.25
CA VAL A 182 -28.70 -15.33 -0.28
C VAL A 182 -30.10 -15.39 -0.89
N PRO A 183 -30.76 -16.56 -0.97
CA PRO A 183 -32.16 -16.61 -1.34
C PRO A 183 -32.98 -15.69 -0.44
N ASP A 184 -33.82 -14.85 -1.03
CA ASP A 184 -34.69 -13.93 -0.31
C ASP A 184 -35.57 -14.72 0.67
N GLY A 185 -35.19 -14.76 1.94
CA GLY A 185 -36.06 -15.19 3.02
C GLY A 185 -36.90 -13.98 3.45
N PHE A 186 -38.08 -14.21 4.00
CA PHE A 186 -38.99 -13.19 4.54
C PHE A 186 -38.42 -12.47 5.79
N SER A 187 -37.13 -12.16 5.79
CA SER A 187 -36.46 -11.48 6.88
C SER A 187 -36.36 -9.99 6.56
N SER A 188 -36.73 -9.17 7.53
CA SER A 188 -36.57 -7.70 7.50
C SER A 188 -35.08 -7.26 7.50
N ASN A 189 -34.13 -8.17 7.54
CA ASN A 189 -32.71 -7.89 7.63
C ASN A 189 -31.98 -8.32 6.36
N ALA A 190 -31.09 -7.48 5.86
CA ALA A 190 -30.20 -7.83 4.76
C ALA A 190 -29.12 -8.82 5.22
N SER A 191 -28.89 -9.86 4.43
CA SER A 191 -27.81 -10.84 4.66
C SER A 191 -26.92 -10.95 3.44
N TYR A 192 -25.62 -10.96 3.68
CA TYR A 192 -24.60 -11.14 2.64
C TYR A 192 -23.78 -12.37 2.96
N ARG A 193 -23.76 -13.32 2.01
CA ARG A 193 -23.10 -14.60 2.18
C ARG A 193 -21.88 -14.67 1.27
N PHE A 194 -20.78 -15.16 1.82
CA PHE A 194 -19.54 -15.41 1.10
C PHE A 194 -19.23 -16.90 1.11
N MET A 195 -19.00 -17.45 -0.07
CA MET A 195 -18.48 -18.78 -0.23
C MET A 195 -16.98 -18.76 0.02
N THR A 196 -16.52 -19.58 0.95
CA THR A 196 -15.11 -19.68 1.33
C THR A 196 -14.38 -20.73 0.49
N ARG A 197 -13.07 -20.85 0.71
CA ARG A 197 -12.27 -21.96 0.15
C ARG A 197 -12.20 -23.17 1.09
N SER A 198 -12.72 -23.05 2.30
CA SER A 198 -12.74 -24.13 3.28
C SER A 198 -13.86 -25.11 2.99
N LYS A 199 -13.52 -26.40 2.95
CA LYS A 199 -14.53 -27.47 2.87
C LYS A 199 -15.28 -27.65 4.20
N LEU A 200 -14.63 -27.31 5.30
CA LEU A 200 -15.23 -27.42 6.65
C LEU A 200 -16.19 -26.25 6.91
N ILE A 201 -15.83 -25.05 6.50
CA ILE A 201 -16.64 -23.83 6.66
C ILE A 201 -16.90 -23.23 5.27
N PRO A 202 -17.81 -23.80 4.49
CA PRO A 202 -18.02 -23.39 3.10
C PRO A 202 -18.64 -21.99 2.97
N TYR A 203 -19.30 -21.48 4.00
CA TYR A 203 -19.96 -20.19 3.96
C TYR A 203 -19.77 -19.38 5.25
N ILE A 204 -19.60 -18.08 5.06
CA ILE A 204 -19.73 -17.05 6.10
C ILE A 204 -20.87 -16.12 5.67
N GLU A 205 -21.77 -15.81 6.60
CA GLU A 205 -22.89 -14.89 6.37
C GLU A 205 -22.82 -13.74 7.35
N TYR A 206 -22.95 -12.52 6.85
CA TYR A 206 -23.00 -11.29 7.63
C TYR A 206 -24.44 -10.76 7.60
N GLN A 207 -25.00 -10.43 8.75
CA GLN A 207 -26.37 -9.97 8.93
C GLN A 207 -26.37 -8.48 9.30
N TYR A 208 -27.12 -7.71 8.54
CA TYR A 208 -27.29 -6.25 8.71
C TYR A 208 -28.72 -5.96 9.13
N SER A 209 -28.90 -5.05 10.11
CA SER A 209 -30.25 -4.56 10.48
C SER A 209 -30.76 -3.57 9.44
N GLN A 210 -32.08 -3.58 9.19
CA GLN A 210 -32.71 -2.57 8.34
C GLN A 210 -32.59 -1.14 8.91
N ASP A 211 -32.54 -1.04 10.24
CA ASP A 211 -32.45 0.26 10.92
C ASP A 211 -31.02 0.80 10.99
N ASN A 212 -30.03 -0.03 10.65
CA ASN A 212 -28.62 0.31 10.66
C ASN A 212 -27.86 -0.42 9.55
N ASP A 213 -28.20 -0.14 8.30
CA ASP A 213 -27.66 -0.78 7.09
C ASP A 213 -26.15 -0.60 6.89
N GLU A 214 -25.53 0.23 7.73
CA GLU A 214 -24.12 0.55 7.56
C GLU A 214 -23.18 -0.48 8.18
N VAL A 215 -23.61 -1.22 9.22
CA VAL A 215 -22.74 -2.18 9.92
C VAL A 215 -23.45 -3.50 10.18
N TYR A 216 -22.71 -4.61 10.15
CA TYR A 216 -23.28 -5.90 10.52
C TYR A 216 -23.44 -6.03 12.05
N TYR A 217 -24.42 -6.80 12.50
CA TYR A 217 -24.68 -7.06 13.92
C TYR A 217 -24.42 -8.52 14.30
N ALA A 218 -24.41 -9.43 13.35
CA ALA A 218 -24.17 -10.84 13.59
C ALA A 218 -23.50 -11.50 12.38
N THR A 219 -22.74 -12.55 12.66
CA THR A 219 -22.19 -13.45 11.65
C THR A 219 -22.65 -14.88 11.90
N ARG A 220 -22.80 -15.65 10.83
CA ARG A 220 -23.03 -17.08 10.87
C ARG A 220 -22.02 -17.80 10.01
N THR A 221 -21.47 -18.89 10.56
CA THR A 221 -20.64 -19.81 9.80
C THR A 221 -21.32 -21.16 9.75
N GLN A 222 -21.30 -21.80 8.59
CA GLN A 222 -21.80 -23.16 8.43
C GLN A 222 -20.62 -24.11 8.54
N CYS A 223 -20.66 -25.01 9.52
CA CYS A 223 -19.69 -26.08 9.68
C CYS A 223 -20.26 -27.38 9.12
N THR A 224 -19.48 -28.09 8.29
CA THR A 224 -19.89 -29.36 7.67
C THR A 224 -19.55 -30.60 8.53
N ASP A 225 -18.61 -30.45 9.46
CA ASP A 225 -18.20 -31.52 10.39
C ASP A 225 -17.93 -30.94 11.77
N ILE A 226 -18.88 -31.14 12.69
CA ILE A 226 -18.80 -30.60 14.05
C ILE A 226 -17.68 -31.25 14.89
N SER A 227 -17.24 -32.46 14.55
CA SER A 227 -16.16 -33.15 15.29
C SER A 227 -14.81 -32.46 15.10
N LEU A 228 -14.65 -31.68 14.04
CA LEU A 228 -13.45 -30.88 13.80
C LEU A 228 -13.50 -29.52 14.51
N VAL A 229 -14.59 -29.17 15.18
CA VAL A 229 -14.79 -27.92 15.90
C VAL A 229 -14.97 -28.15 17.39
N LYS A 230 -15.91 -29.04 17.75
CA LYS A 230 -16.24 -29.30 19.15
C LYS A 230 -15.12 -30.12 19.83
N ASP A 231 -14.61 -29.60 20.93
CA ASP A 231 -13.58 -30.24 21.75
C ASP A 231 -12.32 -30.63 20.93
N ASN A 232 -12.00 -29.85 19.92
CA ASN A 232 -10.88 -30.10 19.00
C ASN A 232 -9.68 -29.19 19.32
N PRO A 233 -8.52 -29.76 19.72
CA PRO A 233 -7.37 -28.97 20.13
C PRO A 233 -6.78 -28.10 18.98
N ASP A 234 -6.93 -28.51 17.71
CA ASP A 234 -6.50 -27.68 16.56
C ASP A 234 -7.42 -26.48 16.39
N PHE A 235 -8.73 -26.61 16.67
CA PHE A 235 -9.66 -25.49 16.66
C PHE A 235 -9.42 -24.53 17.82
N GLU A 236 -9.13 -25.03 19.00
CA GLU A 236 -8.74 -24.22 20.15
C GLU A 236 -7.46 -23.43 19.86
N ALA A 237 -6.44 -24.11 19.36
CA ALA A 237 -5.18 -23.44 18.96
C ALA A 237 -5.40 -22.34 17.90
N PHE A 238 -6.27 -22.61 16.92
CA PHE A 238 -6.65 -21.63 15.92
C PHE A 238 -7.36 -20.42 16.54
N LEU A 239 -8.29 -20.63 17.46
CA LEU A 239 -8.99 -19.52 18.13
C LEU A 239 -8.04 -18.67 18.99
N LEU A 240 -7.16 -19.33 19.76
CA LEU A 240 -6.15 -18.64 20.58
C LEU A 240 -5.23 -17.74 19.72
N GLU A 241 -4.89 -18.17 18.51
CA GLU A 241 -4.11 -17.36 17.56
C GLU A 241 -4.79 -16.01 17.21
N TYR A 242 -6.12 -15.99 17.21
CA TYR A 242 -6.93 -14.80 16.94
C TYR A 242 -7.36 -14.05 18.21
N GLY A 243 -6.81 -14.43 19.38
CA GLY A 243 -7.03 -13.74 20.64
C GLY A 243 -8.31 -14.12 21.37
N PHE A 244 -8.96 -15.22 20.98
CA PHE A 244 -10.05 -15.78 21.77
C PHE A 244 -9.50 -16.48 23.03
N THR A 245 -10.18 -16.34 24.17
CA THR A 245 -9.80 -16.91 25.48
C THR A 245 -10.89 -17.81 26.01
#